data_e904fe9350b4135fba6d8e098171f350
#
_entry.id   e904fe9350b4135fba6d8e098171f350
#
_cell.length_a   1.000
_cell.length_b   1.000
_cell.length_c   1.000
_cell.angle_alpha   90.00
_cell.angle_beta   90.00
_cell.angle_gamma   90.00
#
_symmetry.space_group_name_H-M   'P 1'
#
loop_
_entity.id
_entity.type
_entity.pdbx_description
1 polymer ?
#
loop_
_entity_poly.entity_id
_entity_poly.type
_entity_poly.pdbx_seq_one_letter_code
_entity_poly.pdbx_strand_id
1 'polypeptide(L)'
;MDMSPMENNAYEILSKVDSPADVKRLSMDELRQLCEEIRQYMIECCSVNPGHLGPSLGAVELIVALHYVYDAPEDKLVFDVGHQAYAHKIITGRRDAFRKNRMKDGISGFLKRSESEYDAFGVGHSSTSVSAALGFAEAAKMLGLGHKSV
;
A
#
# COMPACT_ATOMS: atom_id res chain seq x y z
N MET A 1 -17.92 22.74 -3.67
CA MET A 1 -18.67 21.51 -3.42
C MET A 1 -18.20 21.00 -2.08
N ASP A 2 -19.06 21.08 -1.10
CA ASP A 2 -18.79 20.65 0.26
C ASP A 2 -18.73 19.12 0.24
N MET A 3 -17.53 18.56 0.43
CA MET A 3 -17.34 17.13 0.58
C MET A 3 -17.70 16.81 2.03
N SER A 4 -18.96 16.46 2.27
CA SER A 4 -19.37 15.83 3.52
C SER A 4 -18.37 14.71 3.87
N PRO A 5 -17.97 14.56 5.14
CA PRO A 5 -17.17 13.42 5.54
C PRO A 5 -17.98 12.17 5.18
N MET A 6 -17.47 11.37 4.22
CA MET A 6 -18.00 10.02 4.02
C MET A 6 -17.92 9.33 5.38
N GLU A 7 -19.08 8.94 5.87
CA GLU A 7 -19.20 8.38 7.21
C GLU A 7 -18.25 7.20 7.35
N ASN A 8 -17.44 7.20 8.39
CA ASN A 8 -16.49 6.11 8.75
C ASN A 8 -17.19 4.75 8.92
N ASN A 9 -18.51 4.69 8.84
CA ASN A 9 -19.34 3.50 8.93
C ASN A 9 -19.52 2.73 7.61
N ALA A 10 -19.04 3.24 6.46
CA ALA A 10 -19.21 2.55 5.18
C ALA A 10 -18.24 1.36 5.00
N TYR A 11 -17.14 1.30 5.76
CA TYR A 11 -16.09 0.30 5.65
C TYR A 11 -15.85 -0.38 7.00
N GLU A 12 -16.46 -1.55 7.18
CA GLU A 12 -16.45 -2.23 8.48
C GLU A 12 -15.05 -2.73 8.87
N ILE A 13 -14.32 -3.31 7.94
CA ILE A 13 -12.98 -3.87 8.17
C ILE A 13 -11.90 -2.83 7.91
N LEU A 14 -11.96 -2.13 6.80
CA LEU A 14 -10.95 -1.12 6.45
C LEU A 14 -10.84 0.00 7.48
N SER A 15 -11.93 0.35 8.16
CA SER A 15 -11.92 1.35 9.24
C SER A 15 -11.06 0.95 10.44
N LYS A 16 -10.83 -0.36 10.63
CA LYS A 16 -10.04 -0.95 11.73
C LYS A 16 -8.57 -1.17 11.36
N VAL A 17 -8.20 -0.92 10.10
CA VAL A 17 -6.85 -1.17 9.58
C VAL A 17 -6.11 0.16 9.43
N ASP A 18 -5.19 0.44 10.34
CA ASP A 18 -4.32 1.61 10.31
C ASP A 18 -2.85 1.23 10.04
N SER A 19 -2.52 -0.06 10.15
CA SER A 19 -1.17 -0.58 9.97
C SER A 19 -1.17 -2.03 9.44
N PRO A 20 -0.05 -2.53 8.89
CA PRO A 20 0.08 -3.94 8.54
C PRO A 20 -0.14 -4.91 9.70
N ALA A 21 0.14 -4.49 10.93
CA ALA A 21 -0.12 -5.31 12.11
C ALA A 21 -1.61 -5.59 12.32
N ASP A 22 -2.49 -4.70 11.88
CA ASP A 22 -3.94 -4.91 11.95
C ASP A 22 -4.39 -5.95 10.93
N VAL A 23 -3.81 -5.93 9.71
CA VAL A 23 -4.08 -6.93 8.66
C VAL A 23 -3.77 -8.35 9.15
N LYS A 24 -2.68 -8.53 9.88
CA LYS A 24 -2.24 -9.84 10.40
C LYS A 24 -3.20 -10.44 11.44
N ARG A 25 -4.08 -9.66 12.02
CA ARG A 25 -5.07 -10.10 13.01
C ARG A 25 -6.40 -10.52 12.42
N LEU A 26 -6.60 -10.27 11.12
CA LEU A 26 -7.85 -10.57 10.45
C LEU A 26 -7.98 -12.05 10.10
N SER A 27 -9.19 -12.57 10.20
CA SER A 27 -9.56 -13.88 9.67
C SER A 27 -9.57 -13.87 8.14
N MET A 28 -9.60 -15.06 7.53
CA MET A 28 -9.63 -15.18 6.05
C MET A 28 -10.87 -14.52 5.43
N ASP A 29 -12.01 -14.53 6.10
CA ASP A 29 -13.22 -13.89 5.60
C ASP A 29 -13.14 -12.37 5.73
N GLU A 30 -12.58 -11.86 6.83
CA GLU A 30 -12.30 -10.44 7.00
C GLU A 30 -11.25 -9.92 6.00
N LEU A 31 -10.24 -10.73 5.66
CA LEU A 31 -9.26 -10.37 4.61
C LEU A 31 -9.92 -10.25 3.23
N ARG A 32 -10.87 -11.13 2.89
CA ARG A 32 -11.65 -11.01 1.66
C ARG A 32 -12.50 -9.74 1.65
N GLN A 33 -13.20 -9.47 2.74
CA GLN A 33 -13.97 -8.25 2.91
C GLN A 33 -13.08 -7.01 2.83
N LEU A 34 -11.91 -7.01 3.47
CA LEU A 34 -10.92 -5.93 3.38
C LEU A 34 -10.53 -5.64 1.91
N CYS A 35 -10.28 -6.67 1.10
CA CYS A 35 -9.96 -6.51 -0.31
C CYS A 35 -11.08 -5.79 -1.08
N GLU A 36 -12.34 -6.17 -0.86
CA GLU A 36 -13.49 -5.52 -1.50
C GLU A 36 -13.63 -4.07 -1.02
N GLU A 37 -13.49 -3.81 0.27
CA GLU A 37 -13.58 -2.46 0.83
C GLU A 37 -12.45 -1.54 0.33
N ILE A 38 -11.21 -2.05 0.21
CA ILE A 38 -10.08 -1.31 -0.39
C ILE A 38 -10.38 -0.96 -1.85
N ARG A 39 -10.95 -1.87 -2.64
CA ARG A 39 -11.33 -1.60 -4.04
C ARG A 39 -12.36 -0.48 -4.12
N GLN A 40 -13.43 -0.61 -3.34
CA GLN A 40 -14.49 0.39 -3.33
C GLN A 40 -13.94 1.76 -2.92
N TYR A 41 -13.12 1.81 -1.88
CA TYR A 41 -12.46 3.03 -1.41
C TYR A 41 -11.57 3.67 -2.49
N MET A 42 -10.79 2.87 -3.21
CA MET A 42 -9.96 3.36 -4.32
C MET A 42 -10.82 3.91 -5.47
N ILE A 43 -11.92 3.24 -5.82
CA ILE A 43 -12.84 3.70 -6.86
C ILE A 43 -13.42 5.07 -6.47
N GLU A 44 -13.90 5.22 -5.25
CA GLU A 44 -14.46 6.47 -4.75
C GLU A 44 -13.42 7.61 -4.75
N CYS A 45 -12.22 7.36 -4.24
CA CYS A 45 -11.15 8.37 -4.25
C CYS A 45 -10.73 8.75 -5.68
N CYS A 46 -10.58 7.77 -6.58
CA CYS A 46 -10.17 8.01 -7.95
C CYS A 46 -11.28 8.53 -8.85
N SER A 47 -12.55 8.49 -8.42
CA SER A 47 -13.65 9.14 -9.13
C SER A 47 -13.55 10.67 -9.12
N VAL A 48 -12.86 11.22 -8.12
CA VAL A 48 -12.66 12.67 -7.95
C VAL A 48 -11.21 13.11 -8.17
N ASN A 49 -10.25 12.20 -7.98
CA ASN A 49 -8.82 12.48 -8.14
C ASN A 49 -8.22 11.61 -9.26
N PRO A 50 -7.27 12.12 -10.06
CA PRO A 50 -6.60 11.30 -11.04
C PRO A 50 -5.78 10.19 -10.39
N GLY A 51 -5.79 8.98 -10.96
CA GLY A 51 -5.05 7.85 -10.39
C GLY A 51 -4.83 6.68 -11.33
N HIS A 52 -3.96 5.76 -10.92
CA HIS A 52 -3.68 4.49 -11.62
C HIS A 52 -4.66 3.42 -11.13
N LEU A 53 -5.94 3.54 -11.51
CA LEU A 53 -7.00 2.72 -10.93
C LEU A 53 -6.90 1.25 -11.35
N GLY A 54 -6.84 0.96 -12.65
CA GLY A 54 -6.85 -0.41 -13.17
C GLY A 54 -5.76 -1.31 -12.57
N PRO A 55 -4.48 -0.93 -12.66
CA PRO A 55 -3.40 -1.71 -12.07
C PRO A 55 -3.53 -1.91 -10.55
N SER A 56 -4.01 -0.87 -9.85
CA SER A 56 -4.16 -0.93 -8.39
C SER A 56 -5.31 -1.84 -7.96
N LEU A 57 -6.43 -1.85 -8.69
CA LEU A 57 -7.54 -2.78 -8.42
C LEU A 57 -7.13 -4.24 -8.62
N GLY A 58 -6.31 -4.52 -9.63
CA GLY A 58 -5.83 -5.87 -9.92
C GLY A 58 -4.80 -6.41 -8.92
N ALA A 59 -4.19 -5.55 -8.11
CA ALA A 59 -3.13 -5.94 -7.18
C ALA A 59 -3.57 -6.03 -5.70
N VAL A 60 -4.84 -5.80 -5.39
CA VAL A 60 -5.32 -5.69 -4.00
C VAL A 60 -5.03 -6.94 -3.20
N GLU A 61 -5.47 -8.12 -3.65
CA GLU A 61 -5.27 -9.37 -2.93
C GLU A 61 -3.80 -9.70 -2.73
N LEU A 62 -2.98 -9.47 -3.77
CA LEU A 62 -1.55 -9.69 -3.66
C LEU A 62 -0.93 -8.81 -2.57
N ILE A 63 -1.28 -7.52 -2.54
CA ILE A 63 -0.75 -6.58 -1.56
C ILE A 63 -1.23 -6.90 -0.14
N VAL A 64 -2.51 -7.24 0.03
CA VAL A 64 -3.06 -7.69 1.32
C VAL A 64 -2.34 -8.95 1.79
N ALA A 65 -2.14 -9.93 0.91
CA ALA A 65 -1.42 -11.16 1.23
C ALA A 65 0.05 -10.90 1.60
N LEU A 66 0.74 -10.01 0.90
CA LEU A 66 2.10 -9.62 1.23
C LEU A 66 2.19 -9.03 2.64
N HIS A 67 1.27 -8.12 3.01
CA HIS A 67 1.24 -7.55 4.35
C HIS A 67 0.76 -8.53 5.44
N TYR A 68 0.00 -9.54 5.07
CA TYR A 68 -0.38 -10.61 5.99
C TYR A 68 0.80 -11.53 6.30
N VAL A 69 1.64 -11.85 5.32
CA VAL A 69 2.74 -12.82 5.43
C VAL A 69 4.04 -12.19 5.91
N TYR A 70 4.41 -11.02 5.37
CA TYR A 70 5.70 -10.38 5.64
C TYR A 70 5.60 -9.29 6.71
N ASP A 71 6.72 -9.02 7.38
CA ASP A 71 6.83 -8.06 8.48
C ASP A 71 7.39 -6.72 8.00
N ALA A 72 6.63 -6.01 7.15
CA ALA A 72 7.00 -4.66 6.75
C ALA A 72 6.87 -3.67 7.94
N PRO A 73 7.81 -2.72 8.12
CA PRO A 73 8.86 -2.31 7.18
C PRO A 73 10.19 -3.07 7.31
N GLU A 74 10.35 -4.02 8.25
CA GLU A 74 11.57 -4.83 8.38
C GLU A 74 11.82 -5.61 7.09
N ASP A 75 10.85 -6.44 6.66
CA ASP A 75 10.87 -7.06 5.34
C ASP A 75 10.64 -5.98 4.26
N LYS A 76 11.45 -6.00 3.21
CA LYS A 76 11.45 -4.96 2.17
C LYS A 76 10.52 -5.35 1.02
N LEU A 77 9.31 -4.77 1.00
CA LEU A 77 8.40 -4.93 -0.12
C LEU A 77 8.79 -3.92 -1.23
N VAL A 78 9.23 -4.44 -2.36
CA VAL A 78 9.73 -3.64 -3.49
C VAL A 78 8.76 -3.77 -4.68
N PHE A 79 8.19 -2.68 -5.10
CA PHE A 79 7.25 -2.64 -6.22
C PHE A 79 7.95 -2.17 -7.50
N ASP A 80 7.71 -2.84 -8.61
CA ASP A 80 8.18 -2.34 -9.92
C ASP A 80 7.24 -1.23 -10.40
N VAL A 81 7.79 -0.12 -10.87
CA VAL A 81 7.05 1.12 -11.21
C VAL A 81 6.29 1.72 -10.02
N GLY A 82 5.55 0.92 -9.25
CA GLY A 82 4.80 1.32 -8.05
C GLY A 82 3.44 1.97 -8.32
N HIS A 83 2.97 2.01 -9.57
CA HIS A 83 1.66 2.56 -9.92
C HIS A 83 0.48 1.66 -9.48
N GLN A 84 0.75 0.40 -9.16
CA GLN A 84 -0.21 -0.58 -8.63
C GLN A 84 -0.31 -0.59 -7.10
N ALA A 85 0.48 0.24 -6.40
CA ALA A 85 0.70 0.13 -4.95
C ALA A 85 -0.29 0.95 -4.08
N TYR A 86 -1.49 1.25 -4.57
CA TYR A 86 -2.44 2.05 -3.80
C TYR A 86 -2.94 1.34 -2.55
N ALA A 87 -3.22 0.04 -2.63
CA ALA A 87 -3.60 -0.75 -1.46
C ALA A 87 -2.48 -0.75 -0.39
N HIS A 88 -1.21 -0.80 -0.79
CA HIS A 88 -0.08 -0.65 0.12
C HIS A 88 -0.11 0.68 0.88
N LYS A 89 -0.37 1.81 0.19
CA LYS A 89 -0.49 3.11 0.86
C LYS A 89 -1.64 3.13 1.87
N ILE A 90 -2.78 2.58 1.49
CA ILE A 90 -3.99 2.55 2.33
C ILE A 90 -3.73 1.74 3.61
N ILE A 91 -3.15 0.55 3.48
CA ILE A 91 -2.85 -0.37 4.60
C ILE A 91 -1.76 0.18 5.53
N THR A 92 -0.84 0.99 5.00
CA THR A 92 0.30 1.53 5.74
C THR A 92 0.05 2.93 6.33
N GLY A 93 -1.16 3.19 6.80
CA GLY A 93 -1.52 4.38 7.57
C GLY A 93 -1.83 5.63 6.75
N ARG A 94 -1.89 5.51 5.40
CA ARG A 94 -2.16 6.65 4.51
C ARG A 94 -3.58 6.64 3.95
N ARG A 95 -4.51 5.90 4.57
CA ARG A 95 -5.91 5.82 4.12
C ARG A 95 -6.54 7.21 3.96
N ASP A 96 -6.51 8.03 4.98
CA ASP A 96 -7.14 9.35 4.93
C ASP A 96 -6.41 10.31 3.99
N ALA A 97 -5.07 10.25 3.97
CA ALA A 97 -4.25 11.03 3.04
C ALA A 97 -4.49 10.63 1.57
N PHE A 98 -4.92 9.38 1.31
CA PHE A 98 -5.21 8.88 -0.02
C PHE A 98 -6.36 9.63 -0.71
N ARG A 99 -7.26 10.26 0.05
CA ARG A 99 -8.29 11.17 -0.49
C ARG A 99 -7.72 12.36 -1.26
N LYS A 100 -6.44 12.67 -1.05
CA LYS A 100 -5.69 13.71 -1.80
C LYS A 100 -4.55 13.11 -2.62
N ASN A 101 -4.63 11.82 -2.97
CA ASN A 101 -3.61 11.17 -3.79
C ASN A 101 -3.43 11.90 -5.12
N ARG A 102 -2.18 12.24 -5.48
CA ARG A 102 -1.78 13.01 -6.67
C ARG A 102 -2.31 14.46 -6.74
N MET A 103 -2.93 14.95 -5.70
CA MET A 103 -3.35 16.34 -5.63
C MET A 103 -2.22 17.23 -5.08
N LYS A 104 -2.33 18.53 -5.32
CA LYS A 104 -1.45 19.51 -4.68
C LYS A 104 -1.61 19.38 -3.15
N ASP A 105 -0.50 19.36 -2.45
CA ASP A 105 -0.43 19.17 -0.99
C ASP A 105 -1.00 17.83 -0.50
N GLY A 106 -1.10 16.84 -1.40
CA GLY A 106 -1.47 15.46 -1.12
C GLY A 106 -0.28 14.51 -1.25
N ILE A 107 -0.56 13.20 -1.20
CA ILE A 107 0.48 12.17 -1.34
C ILE A 107 0.80 11.89 -2.81
N SER A 108 2.00 11.38 -3.06
CA SER A 108 2.48 10.99 -4.38
C SER A 108 1.66 9.83 -4.98
N GLY A 109 1.50 9.82 -6.30
CA GLY A 109 0.90 8.68 -7.02
C GLY A 109 1.80 7.44 -7.10
N PHE A 110 3.06 7.55 -6.66
CA PHE A 110 4.04 6.47 -6.57
C PHE A 110 4.56 6.34 -5.14
N LEU A 111 5.22 5.24 -4.83
CA LEU A 111 5.86 5.05 -3.53
C LEU A 111 7.05 6.00 -3.36
N LYS A 112 7.21 6.53 -2.18
CA LYS A 112 8.20 7.56 -1.89
C LYS A 112 8.71 7.44 -0.46
N ARG A 113 9.98 7.13 -0.29
CA ARG A 113 10.62 6.92 1.02
C ARG A 113 10.43 8.09 2.01
N SER A 114 10.25 9.30 1.50
CA SER A 114 9.97 10.47 2.35
C SER A 114 8.52 10.57 2.82
N GLU A 115 7.62 9.72 2.33
CA GLU A 115 6.22 9.68 2.75
C GLU A 115 5.96 8.63 3.84
N SER A 116 6.70 7.51 3.81
CA SER A 116 6.45 6.39 4.72
C SER A 116 7.69 5.51 4.85
N GLU A 117 7.93 5.01 6.05
CA GLU A 117 8.96 3.99 6.33
C GLU A 117 8.67 2.66 5.63
N TYR A 118 7.39 2.40 5.31
CA TYR A 118 6.96 1.22 4.57
C TYR A 118 7.33 1.28 3.08
N ASP A 119 7.64 2.44 2.53
CA ASP A 119 8.09 2.60 1.16
C ASP A 119 9.60 2.31 1.06
N ALA A 120 9.95 1.02 0.99
CA ALA A 120 11.34 0.55 1.01
C ALA A 120 12.20 1.17 -0.10
N PHE A 121 11.60 1.44 -1.27
CA PHE A 121 12.29 1.97 -2.44
C PHE A 121 11.44 3.03 -3.16
N GLY A 122 12.07 4.11 -3.61
CA GLY A 122 11.41 5.12 -4.45
C GLY A 122 11.28 4.62 -5.89
N VAL A 123 10.06 4.65 -6.41
CA VAL A 123 9.71 3.99 -7.67
C VAL A 123 9.15 4.96 -8.71
N GLY A 124 9.00 4.52 -9.95
CA GLY A 124 8.49 5.30 -11.08
C GLY A 124 8.97 4.75 -12.43
N HIS A 125 10.20 4.24 -12.49
CA HIS A 125 10.75 3.58 -13.67
C HIS A 125 10.56 2.07 -13.60
N SER A 126 10.26 1.45 -14.73
CA SER A 126 10.12 -0.01 -14.82
C SER A 126 11.47 -0.73 -14.75
N SER A 127 11.43 -1.99 -14.37
CA SER A 127 12.57 -2.91 -14.32
C SER A 127 13.66 -2.54 -13.29
N THR A 128 13.38 -1.66 -12.35
CA THR A 128 14.31 -1.29 -11.27
C THR A 128 14.16 -2.12 -10.01
N SER A 129 13.00 -2.76 -9.83
CA SER A 129 12.66 -3.52 -8.62
C SER A 129 13.58 -4.71 -8.37
N VAL A 130 13.93 -5.45 -9.42
CA VAL A 130 14.80 -6.65 -9.30
C VAL A 130 16.18 -6.28 -8.75
N SER A 131 16.79 -5.23 -9.30
CA SER A 131 18.10 -4.75 -8.82
C SER A 131 18.02 -4.21 -7.40
N ALA A 132 16.94 -3.49 -7.06
CA ALA A 132 16.72 -2.95 -5.72
C ALA A 132 16.52 -4.09 -4.69
N ALA A 133 15.66 -5.07 -5.00
CA ALA A 133 15.41 -6.21 -4.12
C ALA A 133 16.69 -7.05 -3.91
N LEU A 134 17.47 -7.28 -4.97
CA LEU A 134 18.76 -7.95 -4.86
C LEU A 134 19.71 -7.16 -3.96
N GLY A 135 19.80 -5.86 -4.13
CA GLY A 135 20.64 -4.99 -3.29
C GLY A 135 20.25 -5.04 -1.80
N PHE A 136 18.96 -5.03 -1.49
CA PHE A 136 18.47 -5.21 -0.11
C PHE A 136 18.82 -6.60 0.43
N ALA A 137 18.63 -7.65 -0.35
CA ALA A 137 18.93 -9.02 0.06
C ALA A 137 20.43 -9.23 0.35
N GLU A 138 21.31 -8.74 -0.52
CA GLU A 138 22.76 -8.82 -0.31
C GLU A 138 23.21 -7.97 0.90
N ALA A 139 22.67 -6.77 1.06
CA ALA A 139 22.95 -5.94 2.23
C ALA A 139 22.52 -6.62 3.54
N ALA A 140 21.32 -7.23 3.56
CA ALA A 140 20.83 -7.98 4.71
C ALA A 140 21.77 -9.14 5.07
N LYS A 141 22.19 -9.90 4.07
CA LYS A 141 23.15 -11.01 4.23
C LYS A 141 24.49 -10.53 4.78
N MET A 142 25.04 -9.45 4.23
CA MET A 142 26.33 -8.89 4.68
C MET A 142 26.26 -8.35 6.12
N LEU A 143 25.15 -7.80 6.52
CA LEU A 143 24.93 -7.22 7.85
C LEU A 143 24.40 -8.23 8.87
N GLY A 144 24.13 -9.48 8.48
CA GLY A 144 23.56 -10.50 9.36
C GLY A 144 22.11 -10.22 9.75
N LEU A 145 21.36 -9.46 8.94
CA LEU A 145 19.96 -9.14 9.18
C LEU A 145 19.05 -10.26 8.70
N GLY A 146 17.96 -10.53 9.45
CA GLY A 146 17.02 -11.61 9.13
C GLY A 146 15.90 -11.22 8.18
N HIS A 147 15.81 -9.97 7.74
CA HIS A 147 14.72 -9.51 6.89
C HIS A 147 14.79 -10.06 5.46
N LYS A 148 13.64 -10.12 4.82
CA LYS A 148 13.47 -10.57 3.45
C LYS A 148 13.31 -9.39 2.49
N SER A 149 13.57 -9.62 1.21
CA SER A 149 13.26 -8.69 0.12
C SER A 149 12.31 -9.40 -0.85
N VAL A 150 11.17 -8.78 -1.10
CA VAL A 150 10.05 -9.34 -1.86
C VAL A 150 9.62 -8.38 -2.96
#